data_87b7a75e8d11d22ea47c7d26ba053cdb
#
_entry.id   87b7a75e8d11d22ea47c7d26ba053cdb
#
_cell.length_a   1.000
_cell.length_b   1.000
_cell.length_c   1.000
_cell.angle_alpha   90.00
_cell.angle_beta   90.00
_cell.angle_gamma   90.00
#
_symmetry.space_group_name_H-M   'P 1'
#
loop_
_entity.id
_entity.type
_entity.pdbx_description
1 polymer ?
#
loop_
_entity_poly.entity_id
_entity_poly.type
_entity_poly.pdbx_seq_one_letter_code
_entity_poly.pdbx_strand_id
1 'polypeptide(L)'
;MTLLLQTGGACDFDPGHLLDVWAGQRQRFITVLRGFGPGDWAAPTRCTAWSAHDVVRHLCDTNLKAAAIGPGDSTLDVTAGYDPRITPGQWLTASDGEAPDATLTRFAATTEERFALDRARLARGARFDVRLPYGPMDWTVRALHGFWDSWLHERDVLLPQGLEHPTGGDATVYAATYGLFIAAAVAAVFGDQVREKLTLGGDGGGVFDLDNRDGVTITVTPAATAGPPAAEVTDALAGRPPAAAVLGDLPARARAALVHMANFFNTPVEPPPPEP
;
A
#
# COMPACT_ATOMS: atom_id res chain seq x y z
N MET A 1 -0.85 19.62 -7.26
CA MET A 1 -2.04 18.73 -7.19
C MET A 1 -2.49 18.69 -5.73
N THR A 2 -3.74 18.96 -5.42
CA THR A 2 -4.29 18.76 -4.06
C THR A 2 -4.98 17.41 -4.04
N LEU A 3 -4.77 16.62 -2.99
CA LEU A 3 -5.41 15.32 -2.80
C LEU A 3 -6.31 15.40 -1.57
N LEU A 4 -7.52 14.86 -1.67
CA LEU A 4 -8.45 14.70 -0.55
C LEU A 4 -8.92 13.25 -0.52
N LEU A 5 -8.76 12.57 0.62
CA LEU A 5 -9.43 11.30 0.92
C LEU A 5 -10.31 11.49 2.15
N GLN A 6 -11.53 10.95 2.10
CA GLN A 6 -12.49 11.05 3.20
C GLN A 6 -13.35 9.78 3.27
N THR A 7 -13.45 9.18 4.47
CA THR A 7 -14.37 8.05 4.70
C THR A 7 -15.81 8.52 4.65
N GLY A 8 -16.65 7.79 3.91
CA GLY A 8 -18.08 8.14 3.75
C GLY A 8 -18.35 9.45 3.01
N GLY A 9 -17.33 10.07 2.41
CA GLY A 9 -17.39 11.32 1.67
C GLY A 9 -16.78 11.24 0.29
N ALA A 10 -16.79 12.37 -0.41
CA ALA A 10 -16.15 12.49 -1.71
C ALA A 10 -14.62 12.49 -1.57
N CYS A 11 -13.95 11.69 -2.42
CA CYS A 11 -12.52 11.76 -2.59
C CYS A 11 -12.21 12.61 -3.82
N ASP A 12 -11.20 13.48 -3.72
CA ASP A 12 -10.75 14.35 -4.80
C ASP A 12 -9.29 14.04 -5.12
N PHE A 13 -9.08 13.25 -6.13
CA PHE A 13 -7.79 12.98 -6.78
C PHE A 13 -8.06 12.49 -8.21
N ASP A 14 -7.05 12.59 -9.07
CA ASP A 14 -7.14 12.09 -10.44
C ASP A 14 -6.80 10.60 -10.50
N PRO A 15 -7.78 9.69 -10.64
CA PRO A 15 -7.52 8.27 -10.73
C PRO A 15 -6.86 7.86 -12.06
N GLY A 16 -7.01 8.65 -13.13
CA GLY A 16 -6.32 8.43 -14.40
C GLY A 16 -4.82 8.66 -14.22
N HIS A 17 -4.46 9.79 -13.60
CA HIS A 17 -3.06 10.08 -13.26
C HIS A 17 -2.46 9.05 -12.31
N LEU A 18 -3.21 8.61 -11.28
CA LEU A 18 -2.76 7.51 -10.42
C LEU A 18 -2.42 6.25 -11.21
N LEU A 19 -3.28 5.84 -12.16
CA LEU A 19 -3.02 4.66 -12.99
C LEU A 19 -1.81 4.83 -13.90
N ASP A 20 -1.54 6.04 -14.39
CA ASP A 20 -0.36 6.31 -15.22
C ASP A 20 0.94 6.26 -14.39
N VAL A 21 0.94 6.85 -13.20
CA VAL A 21 2.05 6.79 -12.24
C VAL A 21 2.34 5.33 -11.86
N TRP A 22 1.28 4.57 -11.55
CA TRP A 22 1.40 3.17 -11.18
C TRP A 22 1.89 2.28 -12.33
N ALA A 23 1.37 2.47 -13.54
CA ALA A 23 1.81 1.74 -14.72
C ALA A 23 3.29 1.99 -15.02
N GLY A 24 3.75 3.24 -14.92
CA GLY A 24 5.16 3.59 -15.05
C GLY A 24 6.05 2.90 -14.01
N GLN A 25 5.60 2.86 -12.75
CA GLN A 25 6.28 2.15 -11.67
C GLN A 25 6.39 0.64 -11.97
N ARG A 26 5.29 -0.01 -12.32
CA ARG A 26 5.26 -1.44 -12.65
C ARG A 26 6.15 -1.80 -13.82
N GLN A 27 6.17 -0.98 -14.86
CA GLN A 27 7.03 -1.21 -16.02
C GLN A 27 8.52 -1.15 -15.64
N ARG A 28 8.91 -0.21 -14.77
CA ARG A 28 10.29 -0.16 -14.25
C ARG A 28 10.63 -1.39 -13.42
N PHE A 29 9.74 -1.79 -12.51
CA PHE A 29 9.96 -2.96 -11.68
C PHE A 29 10.07 -4.25 -12.49
N ILE A 30 9.17 -4.49 -13.45
CA ILE A 30 9.27 -5.63 -14.38
C ILE A 30 10.61 -5.60 -15.13
N THR A 31 11.10 -4.42 -15.52
CA THR A 31 12.38 -4.31 -16.20
C THR A 31 13.56 -4.70 -15.30
N VAL A 32 13.53 -4.32 -14.03
CA VAL A 32 14.54 -4.74 -13.04
C VAL A 32 14.47 -6.25 -12.82
N LEU A 33 13.28 -6.81 -12.60
CA LEU A 33 13.07 -8.25 -12.37
C LEU A 33 13.54 -9.13 -13.53
N ARG A 34 13.50 -8.63 -14.77
CA ARG A 34 14.07 -9.35 -15.95
C ARG A 34 15.59 -9.55 -15.86
N GLY A 35 16.26 -8.72 -15.07
CA GLY A 35 17.70 -8.84 -14.82
C GLY A 35 18.05 -9.75 -13.64
N PHE A 36 17.06 -10.25 -12.88
CA PHE A 36 17.30 -11.07 -11.70
C PHE A 36 17.81 -12.45 -12.05
N GLY A 37 18.91 -12.83 -11.39
CA GLY A 37 19.37 -14.23 -11.36
C GLY A 37 18.71 -15.04 -10.22
N PRO A 38 18.99 -16.35 -10.13
CA PRO A 38 18.43 -17.21 -9.09
C PRO A 38 18.66 -16.70 -7.65
N GLY A 39 19.82 -16.09 -7.39
CA GLY A 39 20.14 -15.52 -6.09
C GLY A 39 19.27 -14.32 -5.74
N ASP A 40 18.99 -13.45 -6.70
CA ASP A 40 18.19 -12.24 -6.51
C ASP A 40 16.72 -12.61 -6.24
N TRP A 41 16.20 -13.62 -6.94
CA TRP A 41 14.84 -14.14 -6.71
C TRP A 41 14.68 -14.79 -5.33
N ALA A 42 15.73 -15.44 -4.82
CA ALA A 42 15.75 -16.08 -3.51
C ALA A 42 16.14 -15.11 -2.38
N ALA A 43 16.51 -13.87 -2.71
CA ALA A 43 16.98 -12.90 -1.72
C ALA A 43 15.88 -12.57 -0.70
N PRO A 44 16.27 -12.36 0.59
CA PRO A 44 15.34 -11.92 1.61
C PRO A 44 14.85 -10.51 1.33
N THR A 45 13.62 -10.21 1.77
CA THR A 45 13.00 -8.90 1.62
C THR A 45 12.76 -8.23 2.97
N ARG A 46 12.22 -7.01 2.97
CA ARG A 46 11.74 -6.37 4.21
C ARG A 46 10.45 -7.01 4.75
N CYS A 47 9.79 -7.85 3.96
CA CYS A 47 8.76 -8.78 4.43
C CYS A 47 9.46 -10.05 4.92
N THR A 48 9.81 -10.12 6.20
CA THR A 48 10.76 -11.09 6.77
C THR A 48 10.42 -12.58 6.52
N ALA A 49 9.17 -12.90 6.20
CA ALA A 49 8.74 -14.25 5.87
C ALA A 49 8.82 -14.58 4.36
N TRP A 50 9.15 -13.60 3.50
CA TRP A 50 9.05 -13.72 2.06
C TRP A 50 10.37 -13.41 1.34
N SER A 51 10.69 -14.24 0.37
CA SER A 51 11.71 -13.95 -0.65
C SER A 51 11.20 -12.90 -1.66
N ALA A 52 12.10 -12.38 -2.48
CA ALA A 52 11.72 -11.52 -3.60
C ALA A 52 10.71 -12.22 -4.54
N HIS A 53 10.87 -13.53 -4.75
CA HIS A 53 9.95 -14.35 -5.54
C HIS A 53 8.54 -14.38 -4.91
N ASP A 54 8.44 -14.59 -3.61
CA ASP A 54 7.15 -14.62 -2.90
C ASP A 54 6.43 -13.28 -2.97
N VAL A 55 7.16 -12.17 -2.84
CA VAL A 55 6.59 -10.83 -3.00
C VAL A 55 6.01 -10.65 -4.41
N VAL A 56 6.71 -11.07 -5.47
CA VAL A 56 6.19 -10.93 -6.84
C VAL A 56 4.98 -11.85 -7.07
N ARG A 57 4.98 -13.07 -6.52
CA ARG A 57 3.81 -13.96 -6.53
C ARG A 57 2.61 -13.32 -5.85
N HIS A 58 2.81 -12.71 -4.66
CA HIS A 58 1.78 -11.96 -3.95
C HIS A 58 1.21 -10.81 -4.81
N LEU A 59 2.05 -10.07 -5.50
CA LEU A 59 1.61 -8.98 -6.39
C LEU A 59 0.78 -9.48 -7.59
N CYS A 60 1.04 -10.69 -8.09
CA CYS A 60 0.15 -11.33 -9.07
C CYS A 60 -1.24 -11.61 -8.47
N ASP A 61 -1.27 -12.16 -7.26
CA ASP A 61 -2.52 -12.52 -6.59
C ASP A 61 -3.36 -11.27 -6.25
N THR A 62 -2.72 -10.19 -5.81
CA THR A 62 -3.41 -8.90 -5.57
C THR A 62 -3.99 -8.31 -6.86
N ASN A 63 -3.28 -8.42 -8.00
CA ASN A 63 -3.80 -8.00 -9.29
C ASN A 63 -5.06 -8.78 -9.69
N LEU A 64 -5.02 -10.13 -9.61
CA LEU A 64 -6.16 -11.00 -9.94
C LEU A 64 -7.38 -10.72 -9.06
N LYS A 65 -7.17 -10.63 -7.73
CA LYS A 65 -8.25 -10.35 -6.78
C LYS A 65 -8.87 -8.97 -7.03
N ALA A 66 -8.06 -7.98 -7.33
CA ALA A 66 -8.54 -6.64 -7.60
C ALA A 66 -9.27 -6.53 -8.96
N ALA A 67 -8.86 -7.30 -9.96
CA ALA A 67 -9.57 -7.39 -11.24
C ALA A 67 -10.99 -7.98 -11.07
N ALA A 68 -11.14 -8.96 -10.17
CA ALA A 68 -12.41 -9.63 -9.90
C ALA A 68 -13.42 -8.79 -9.10
N ILE A 69 -13.03 -7.61 -8.57
CA ILE A 69 -13.90 -6.78 -7.72
C ILE A 69 -15.04 -6.15 -8.52
N GLY A 70 -16.26 -6.29 -8.01
CA GLY A 70 -17.47 -5.63 -8.46
C GLY A 70 -18.15 -4.76 -7.39
N PRO A 71 -19.32 -4.16 -7.69
CA PRO A 71 -20.07 -3.35 -6.75
C PRO A 71 -20.44 -4.10 -5.46
N GLY A 72 -20.09 -3.54 -4.31
CA GLY A 72 -20.39 -4.10 -3.00
C GLY A 72 -19.46 -5.22 -2.53
N ASP A 73 -18.51 -5.64 -3.39
CA ASP A 73 -17.56 -6.69 -3.01
C ASP A 73 -16.58 -6.22 -1.92
N SER A 74 -16.06 -7.19 -1.20
CA SER A 74 -15.05 -7.02 -0.17
C SER A 74 -13.92 -8.01 -0.36
N THR A 75 -12.71 -7.51 -0.62
CA THR A 75 -11.50 -8.36 -0.70
C THR A 75 -10.57 -8.20 0.50
N LEU A 76 -10.83 -7.22 1.35
CA LEU A 76 -10.02 -6.85 2.51
C LEU A 76 -10.89 -6.75 3.76
N ASP A 77 -11.98 -7.52 3.83
CA ASP A 77 -12.92 -7.45 4.92
C ASP A 77 -12.39 -8.21 6.14
N VAL A 78 -11.87 -7.47 7.10
CA VAL A 78 -11.39 -8.03 8.37
C VAL A 78 -12.52 -8.70 9.18
N THR A 79 -13.77 -8.28 8.96
CA THR A 79 -14.93 -8.90 9.63
C THR A 79 -15.28 -10.26 9.01
N ALA A 80 -14.86 -10.50 7.77
CA ALA A 80 -14.98 -11.79 7.09
C ALA A 80 -13.70 -12.66 7.24
N GLY A 81 -12.80 -12.31 8.16
CA GLY A 81 -11.62 -13.09 8.51
C GLY A 81 -10.36 -12.77 7.67
N TYR A 82 -10.36 -11.70 6.88
CA TYR A 82 -9.11 -11.25 6.25
C TYR A 82 -8.15 -10.68 7.31
N ASP A 83 -6.97 -11.27 7.42
CA ASP A 83 -5.85 -10.72 8.19
C ASP A 83 -4.68 -10.42 7.23
N PRO A 84 -4.28 -9.15 7.07
CA PRO A 84 -3.21 -8.77 6.13
C PRO A 84 -1.83 -9.36 6.49
N ARG A 85 -1.66 -9.93 7.69
CA ARG A 85 -0.42 -10.60 8.11
C ARG A 85 -0.40 -12.09 7.75
N ILE A 86 -1.56 -12.71 7.55
CA ILE A 86 -1.72 -14.16 7.33
C ILE A 86 -2.27 -14.46 5.95
N THR A 87 -3.40 -13.85 5.62
CA THR A 87 -4.18 -14.21 4.42
C THR A 87 -3.40 -14.10 3.12
N PRO A 88 -2.55 -13.09 2.90
CA PRO A 88 -1.72 -13.03 1.69
C PRO A 88 -0.76 -14.20 1.57
N GLY A 89 -0.16 -14.67 2.68
CA GLY A 89 0.69 -15.86 2.71
C GLY A 89 -0.06 -17.13 2.35
N GLN A 90 -1.32 -17.27 2.78
CA GLN A 90 -2.17 -18.40 2.40
C GLN A 90 -2.47 -18.43 0.89
N TRP A 91 -2.61 -17.27 0.26
CA TRP A 91 -2.84 -17.20 -1.19
C TRP A 91 -1.64 -17.73 -2.00
N LEU A 92 -0.42 -17.53 -1.51
CA LEU A 92 0.79 -18.00 -2.18
C LEU A 92 0.80 -19.52 -2.41
N THR A 93 0.08 -20.29 -1.59
CA THR A 93 0.03 -21.77 -1.75
C THR A 93 -0.51 -22.18 -3.11
N ALA A 94 -1.35 -21.37 -3.74
CA ALA A 94 -1.91 -21.65 -5.07
C ALA A 94 -0.85 -21.62 -6.19
N SER A 95 0.30 -21.00 -5.96
CA SER A 95 1.41 -20.92 -6.91
C SER A 95 2.71 -21.56 -6.36
N ASP A 96 2.60 -22.48 -5.39
CA ASP A 96 3.76 -23.19 -4.86
C ASP A 96 4.47 -23.98 -5.96
N GLY A 97 5.80 -23.84 -5.99
CA GLY A 97 6.64 -24.48 -7.01
C GLY A 97 6.66 -23.77 -8.37
N GLU A 98 5.96 -22.63 -8.51
CA GLU A 98 6.07 -21.82 -9.74
C GLU A 98 7.52 -21.33 -9.92
N ALA A 99 8.05 -21.47 -11.14
CA ALA A 99 9.40 -20.98 -11.44
C ALA A 99 9.42 -19.45 -11.60
N PRO A 100 10.52 -18.75 -11.25
CA PRO A 100 10.63 -17.30 -11.36
C PRO A 100 10.25 -16.72 -12.73
N ASP A 101 10.66 -17.35 -13.83
CA ASP A 101 10.32 -16.89 -15.18
C ASP A 101 8.80 -16.99 -15.46
N ALA A 102 8.15 -18.04 -14.95
CA ALA A 102 6.70 -18.18 -15.05
C ALA A 102 5.99 -17.12 -14.20
N THR A 103 6.47 -16.86 -12.98
CA THR A 103 5.99 -15.79 -12.11
C THR A 103 6.13 -14.42 -12.77
N LEU A 104 7.28 -14.12 -13.37
CA LEU A 104 7.52 -12.86 -14.08
C LEU A 104 6.55 -12.67 -15.26
N THR A 105 6.34 -13.74 -16.02
CA THR A 105 5.38 -13.76 -17.14
C THR A 105 3.96 -13.49 -16.64
N ARG A 106 3.54 -14.18 -15.59
CA ARG A 106 2.23 -14.02 -14.94
C ARG A 106 2.08 -12.62 -14.36
N PHE A 107 3.13 -12.08 -13.73
CA PHE A 107 3.12 -10.72 -13.17
C PHE A 107 2.92 -9.65 -14.25
N ALA A 108 3.62 -9.76 -15.37
CA ALA A 108 3.44 -8.85 -16.49
C ALA A 108 2.00 -8.91 -17.06
N ALA A 109 1.50 -10.13 -17.29
CA ALA A 109 0.15 -10.34 -17.83
C ALA A 109 -0.96 -9.85 -16.90
N THR A 110 -0.92 -10.20 -15.61
CA THR A 110 -1.93 -9.75 -14.63
C THR A 110 -1.87 -8.24 -14.37
N THR A 111 -0.69 -7.64 -14.49
CA THR A 111 -0.52 -6.18 -14.42
C THR A 111 -1.20 -5.50 -15.59
N GLU A 112 -0.97 -5.97 -16.81
CA GLU A 112 -1.59 -5.42 -18.03
C GLU A 112 -3.12 -5.55 -17.98
N GLU A 113 -3.62 -6.74 -17.64
CA GLU A 113 -5.06 -7.01 -17.51
C GLU A 113 -5.72 -6.08 -16.48
N ARG A 114 -5.09 -5.92 -15.32
CA ARG A 114 -5.57 -5.03 -14.26
C ARG A 114 -5.68 -3.58 -14.74
N PHE A 115 -4.63 -3.05 -15.35
CA PHE A 115 -4.65 -1.67 -15.85
C PHE A 115 -5.63 -1.46 -17.00
N ALA A 116 -5.75 -2.43 -17.92
CA ALA A 116 -6.74 -2.38 -18.99
C ALA A 116 -8.17 -2.30 -18.43
N LEU A 117 -8.48 -3.11 -17.42
CA LEU A 117 -9.77 -3.12 -16.74
C LEU A 117 -10.06 -1.80 -16.02
N ASP A 118 -9.10 -1.29 -15.23
CA ASP A 118 -9.31 -0.06 -14.46
C ASP A 118 -9.43 1.17 -15.38
N ARG A 119 -8.64 1.23 -16.46
CA ARG A 119 -8.82 2.27 -17.49
C ARG A 119 -10.18 2.18 -18.20
N ALA A 120 -10.66 0.97 -18.48
CA ALA A 120 -11.98 0.78 -19.06
C ALA A 120 -13.10 1.18 -18.07
N ARG A 121 -12.92 0.98 -16.76
CA ARG A 121 -13.83 1.48 -15.72
C ARG A 121 -13.88 3.01 -15.72
N LEU A 122 -12.73 3.67 -15.75
CA LEU A 122 -12.66 5.13 -15.82
C LEU A 122 -13.30 5.69 -17.10
N ALA A 123 -12.97 5.12 -18.25
CA ALA A 123 -13.50 5.57 -19.53
C ALA A 123 -15.05 5.48 -19.61
N ARG A 124 -15.65 4.53 -18.90
CA ARG A 124 -17.12 4.40 -18.78
C ARG A 124 -17.72 5.25 -17.67
N GLY A 125 -16.91 6.00 -16.93
CA GLY A 125 -17.39 6.75 -15.77
C GLY A 125 -17.95 5.85 -14.65
N ALA A 126 -17.42 4.62 -14.50
CA ALA A 126 -17.91 3.68 -13.50
C ALA A 126 -17.77 4.27 -12.08
N ARG A 127 -18.86 4.16 -11.32
CA ARG A 127 -18.93 4.54 -9.90
C ARG A 127 -19.58 3.40 -9.14
N PHE A 128 -18.89 2.87 -8.16
CA PHE A 128 -19.39 1.86 -7.25
C PHE A 128 -18.51 1.76 -6.01
N ASP A 129 -19.14 1.42 -4.90
CA ASP A 129 -18.42 1.23 -3.65
C ASP A 129 -17.94 -0.21 -3.51
N VAL A 130 -16.76 -0.33 -2.92
CA VAL A 130 -16.18 -1.57 -2.41
C VAL A 130 -16.00 -1.44 -0.91
N ARG A 131 -16.08 -2.56 -0.18
CA ARG A 131 -15.85 -2.56 1.26
C ARG A 131 -14.36 -2.65 1.54
N LEU A 132 -13.85 -1.68 2.27
CA LEU A 132 -12.51 -1.64 2.82
C LEU A 132 -12.57 -1.75 4.36
N PRO A 133 -11.46 -2.03 5.06
CA PRO A 133 -11.47 -2.21 6.52
C PRO A 133 -12.07 -1.04 7.32
N TYR A 134 -12.10 0.13 6.74
CA TYR A 134 -12.61 1.37 7.32
C TYR A 134 -13.96 1.83 6.72
N GLY A 135 -14.67 0.94 6.02
CA GLY A 135 -16.00 1.19 5.45
C GLY A 135 -16.06 1.17 3.92
N PRO A 136 -17.25 1.46 3.37
CA PRO A 136 -17.44 1.53 1.93
C PRO A 136 -16.72 2.76 1.33
N MET A 137 -16.00 2.54 0.23
CA MET A 137 -15.26 3.58 -0.51
C MET A 137 -15.40 3.35 -2.01
N ASP A 138 -15.34 4.40 -2.79
CA ASP A 138 -15.28 4.28 -4.26
C ASP A 138 -14.13 3.36 -4.69
N TRP A 139 -14.34 2.57 -5.75
CA TRP A 139 -13.35 1.61 -6.25
C TRP A 139 -11.99 2.24 -6.59
N THR A 140 -11.95 3.54 -6.88
CA THR A 140 -10.70 4.27 -7.14
C THR A 140 -9.81 4.36 -5.89
N VAL A 141 -10.41 4.42 -4.70
CA VAL A 141 -9.66 4.35 -3.43
C VAL A 141 -9.09 2.93 -3.21
N ARG A 142 -9.80 1.89 -3.67
CA ARG A 142 -9.24 0.53 -3.70
C ARG A 142 -8.07 0.41 -4.69
N ALA A 143 -8.13 1.13 -5.81
CA ALA A 143 -6.98 1.21 -6.72
C ALA A 143 -5.79 1.90 -6.06
N LEU A 144 -6.02 2.98 -5.31
CA LEU A 144 -4.99 3.68 -4.55
C LEU A 144 -4.39 2.79 -3.45
N HIS A 145 -5.19 1.94 -2.77
CA HIS A 145 -4.67 0.90 -1.87
C HIS A 145 -3.73 -0.06 -2.61
N GLY A 146 -4.15 -0.55 -3.78
CA GLY A 146 -3.31 -1.45 -4.58
C GLY A 146 -2.02 -0.80 -5.06
N PHE A 147 -2.05 0.51 -5.34
CA PHE A 147 -0.85 1.27 -5.64
C PHE A 147 0.10 1.35 -4.43
N TRP A 148 -0.42 1.69 -3.24
CA TRP A 148 0.35 1.78 -2.00
C TRP A 148 1.00 0.43 -1.63
N ASP A 149 0.25 -0.65 -1.69
CA ASP A 149 0.73 -2.02 -1.48
C ASP A 149 1.87 -2.37 -2.46
N SER A 150 1.65 -2.07 -3.73
CA SER A 150 2.63 -2.22 -4.80
C SER A 150 3.91 -1.42 -4.56
N TRP A 151 3.78 -0.16 -4.17
CA TRP A 151 4.88 0.74 -3.92
C TRP A 151 5.75 0.26 -2.75
N LEU A 152 5.13 -0.22 -1.65
CA LEU A 152 5.83 -0.81 -0.52
C LEU A 152 6.58 -2.08 -0.91
N HIS A 153 5.92 -2.98 -1.62
CA HIS A 153 6.49 -4.28 -1.98
C HIS A 153 7.63 -4.18 -3.01
N GLU A 154 7.59 -3.21 -3.92
CA GLU A 154 8.77 -2.92 -4.74
C GLU A 154 9.97 -2.52 -3.88
N ARG A 155 9.78 -1.63 -2.91
CA ARG A 155 10.81 -1.22 -1.96
C ARG A 155 11.27 -2.39 -1.09
N ASP A 156 10.35 -3.28 -0.72
CA ASP A 156 10.68 -4.49 0.05
C ASP A 156 11.63 -5.42 -0.70
N VAL A 157 11.52 -5.49 -2.02
CA VAL A 157 12.40 -6.29 -2.88
C VAL A 157 13.69 -5.56 -3.20
N LEU A 158 13.63 -4.29 -3.60
CA LEU A 158 14.77 -3.59 -4.20
C LEU A 158 15.79 -3.10 -3.15
N LEU A 159 15.32 -2.50 -2.05
CA LEU A 159 16.22 -1.86 -1.09
C LEU A 159 17.17 -2.83 -0.37
N PRO A 160 16.76 -4.04 0.07
CA PRO A 160 17.68 -5.01 0.67
C PRO A 160 18.77 -5.50 -0.28
N GLN A 161 18.53 -5.41 -1.59
CA GLN A 161 19.48 -5.78 -2.63
C GLN A 161 20.39 -4.61 -3.07
N GLY A 162 20.28 -3.45 -2.40
CA GLY A 162 21.06 -2.25 -2.72
C GLY A 162 20.63 -1.58 -4.02
N LEU A 163 19.44 -1.91 -4.53
CA LEU A 163 18.88 -1.30 -5.74
C LEU A 163 18.08 -0.05 -5.40
N GLU A 164 18.16 0.95 -6.27
CA GLU A 164 17.40 2.18 -6.10
C GLU A 164 15.91 1.96 -6.39
N HIS A 165 15.07 2.53 -5.54
CA HIS A 165 13.65 2.69 -5.81
C HIS A 165 13.38 4.18 -6.04
N PRO A 166 12.94 4.59 -7.24
CA PRO A 166 12.65 5.98 -7.50
C PRO A 166 11.47 6.43 -6.61
N THR A 167 11.77 7.28 -5.65
CA THR A 167 10.78 7.83 -4.71
C THR A 167 10.21 9.17 -5.20
N GLY A 168 10.46 9.52 -6.48
CA GLY A 168 10.15 10.85 -7.00
C GLY A 168 8.68 11.18 -7.09
N GLY A 169 8.37 12.44 -6.77
CA GLY A 169 7.16 13.12 -7.14
C GLY A 169 5.85 12.47 -6.68
N ASP A 170 4.93 12.38 -7.62
CA ASP A 170 3.53 11.97 -7.37
C ASP A 170 3.39 10.55 -6.81
N ALA A 171 4.31 9.63 -7.13
CA ALA A 171 4.27 8.27 -6.60
C ALA A 171 4.36 8.25 -5.06
N THR A 172 5.32 8.99 -4.51
CA THR A 172 5.48 9.07 -3.05
C THR A 172 4.34 9.86 -2.40
N VAL A 173 3.82 10.92 -3.06
CA VAL A 173 2.64 11.66 -2.56
C VAL A 173 1.44 10.73 -2.42
N TYR A 174 1.12 9.93 -3.44
CA TYR A 174 0.02 8.97 -3.39
C TYR A 174 0.24 7.92 -2.29
N ALA A 175 1.45 7.35 -2.21
CA ALA A 175 1.77 6.33 -1.21
C ALA A 175 1.70 6.89 0.22
N ALA A 176 2.26 8.06 0.49
CA ALA A 176 2.22 8.70 1.79
C ALA A 176 0.81 9.12 2.19
N THR A 177 0.04 9.67 1.25
CA THR A 177 -1.36 10.06 1.50
C THR A 177 -2.18 8.86 1.93
N TYR A 178 -2.09 7.75 1.18
CA TYR A 178 -2.85 6.55 1.53
C TYR A 178 -2.33 5.89 2.81
N GLY A 179 -1.02 5.83 3.01
CA GLY A 179 -0.43 5.28 4.24
C GLY A 179 -0.89 6.03 5.50
N LEU A 180 -0.90 7.36 5.46
CA LEU A 180 -1.40 8.18 6.56
C LEU A 180 -2.91 8.03 6.76
N PHE A 181 -3.68 7.96 5.66
CA PHE A 181 -5.12 7.75 5.72
C PHE A 181 -5.50 6.43 6.40
N ILE A 182 -4.89 5.31 5.99
CA ILE A 182 -5.17 4.00 6.62
C ILE A 182 -4.65 3.95 8.06
N ALA A 183 -3.50 4.56 8.36
CA ALA A 183 -2.98 4.60 9.73
C ALA A 183 -3.91 5.39 10.68
N ALA A 184 -4.50 6.49 10.19
CA ALA A 184 -5.50 7.24 10.96
C ALA A 184 -6.81 6.47 11.12
N ALA A 185 -7.21 5.66 10.12
CA ALA A 185 -8.36 4.78 10.24
C ALA A 185 -8.12 3.68 11.28
N VAL A 186 -6.92 3.09 11.30
CA VAL A 186 -6.52 2.13 12.34
C VAL A 186 -6.53 2.79 13.73
N ALA A 187 -5.96 4.00 13.87
CA ALA A 187 -5.98 4.75 15.13
C ALA A 187 -7.40 4.96 15.65
N ALA A 188 -8.35 5.30 14.77
CA ALA A 188 -9.75 5.46 15.14
C ALA A 188 -10.38 4.17 15.71
N VAL A 189 -10.01 2.99 15.19
CA VAL A 189 -10.45 1.70 15.73
C VAL A 189 -9.96 1.49 17.17
N PHE A 190 -8.76 1.98 17.50
CA PHE A 190 -8.21 1.95 18.86
C PHE A 190 -8.73 3.08 19.76
N GLY A 191 -9.60 3.95 19.24
CA GLY A 191 -10.19 5.06 20.00
C GLY A 191 -9.29 6.30 20.06
N ASP A 192 -8.17 6.31 19.34
CA ASP A 192 -7.26 7.45 19.32
C ASP A 192 -7.70 8.47 18.26
N GLN A 193 -7.81 9.72 18.72
CA GLN A 193 -8.15 10.85 17.86
C GLN A 193 -6.92 11.67 17.51
N VAL A 194 -6.76 11.96 16.24
CA VAL A 194 -5.71 12.84 15.71
C VAL A 194 -6.31 13.95 14.86
N ARG A 195 -5.84 15.17 15.08
CA ARG A 195 -6.03 16.31 14.18
C ARG A 195 -4.73 17.07 14.15
N GLU A 196 -3.97 16.84 13.09
CA GLU A 196 -2.62 17.37 12.97
C GLU A 196 -2.28 17.74 11.53
N LYS A 197 -1.45 18.78 11.39
CA LYS A 197 -0.76 19.09 10.14
C LYS A 197 0.64 18.50 10.20
N LEU A 198 0.87 17.48 9.40
CA LEU A 198 2.18 16.85 9.29
C LEU A 198 2.94 17.46 8.12
N THR A 199 4.18 17.88 8.37
CA THR A 199 5.09 18.32 7.33
C THR A 199 6.10 17.21 7.05
N LEU A 200 6.03 16.62 5.86
CA LEU A 200 6.96 15.58 5.44
C LEU A 200 7.90 16.12 4.36
N GLY A 201 9.16 15.77 4.47
CA GLY A 201 10.22 16.21 3.55
C GLY A 201 10.51 15.21 2.43
N GLY A 202 11.58 15.49 1.67
CA GLY A 202 12.05 14.66 0.56
C GLY A 202 11.15 14.73 -0.67
N ASP A 203 11.45 13.88 -1.66
CA ASP A 203 10.63 13.72 -2.85
C ASP A 203 9.24 13.22 -2.47
N GLY A 204 8.19 13.88 -2.95
CA GLY A 204 6.82 13.61 -2.55
C GLY A 204 6.45 14.14 -1.17
N GLY A 205 7.28 15.00 -0.58
CA GLY A 205 6.95 15.73 0.64
C GLY A 205 5.84 16.75 0.46
N GLY A 206 5.36 17.28 1.57
CA GLY A 206 4.26 18.25 1.58
C GLY A 206 3.69 18.50 2.97
N VAL A 207 2.56 19.18 2.99
CA VAL A 207 1.74 19.36 4.18
C VAL A 207 0.53 18.44 4.09
N PHE A 208 0.41 17.54 5.06
CA PHE A 208 -0.67 16.57 5.20
C PHE A 208 -1.55 16.99 6.37
N ASP A 209 -2.75 17.46 6.09
CA ASP A 209 -3.75 17.85 7.11
C ASP A 209 -4.64 16.64 7.39
N LEU A 210 -4.50 16.06 8.57
CA LEU A 210 -5.11 14.79 8.97
C LEU A 210 -6.09 15.00 10.11
N ASP A 211 -7.32 14.49 9.96
CA ASP A 211 -8.36 14.50 10.99
C ASP A 211 -9.13 13.15 10.97
N ASN A 212 -9.26 12.48 12.13
CA ASN A 212 -10.01 11.22 12.25
C ASN A 212 -11.14 11.27 13.30
N ARG A 213 -11.56 12.46 13.74
CA ARG A 213 -12.54 12.61 14.84
C ARG A 213 -13.97 12.28 14.41
N ASP A 214 -14.33 12.60 13.16
CA ASP A 214 -15.67 12.39 12.57
C ASP A 214 -15.53 11.60 11.24
N GLY A 215 -14.88 10.44 11.30
CA GLY A 215 -14.37 9.75 10.11
C GLY A 215 -12.97 10.25 9.76
N VAL A 216 -12.30 9.55 8.84
CA VAL A 216 -10.94 9.93 8.44
C VAL A 216 -10.98 10.88 7.26
N THR A 217 -10.31 12.01 7.41
CA THR A 217 -10.07 12.98 6.33
C THR A 217 -8.58 13.26 6.25
N ILE A 218 -8.02 13.23 5.05
CA ILE A 218 -6.67 13.71 4.77
C ILE A 218 -6.67 14.61 3.55
N THR A 219 -6.07 15.79 3.69
CA THR A 219 -5.84 16.71 2.58
C THR A 219 -4.33 16.93 2.43
N VAL A 220 -3.85 16.86 1.20
CA VAL A 220 -2.42 17.02 0.91
C VAL A 220 -2.17 18.20 -0.01
N THR A 221 -1.21 19.02 0.37
CA THR A 221 -0.62 20.05 -0.49
C THR A 221 0.85 19.72 -0.69
N PRO A 222 1.22 19.10 -1.84
CA PRO A 222 2.61 18.81 -2.14
C PRO A 222 3.45 20.07 -2.18
N ALA A 223 4.61 20.03 -1.55
CA ALA A 223 5.56 21.13 -1.50
C ALA A 223 6.95 20.60 -1.14
N ALA A 224 7.99 21.34 -1.54
CA ALA A 224 9.32 21.12 -0.98
C ALA A 224 9.34 21.61 0.47
N THR A 225 9.40 20.67 1.41
CA THR A 225 9.34 20.98 2.85
C THR A 225 10.48 20.31 3.60
N ALA A 226 10.81 20.87 4.77
CA ALA A 226 11.67 20.20 5.75
C ALA A 226 10.82 19.29 6.64
N GLY A 227 11.35 18.11 6.98
CA GLY A 227 10.68 17.13 7.83
C GLY A 227 11.20 15.72 7.55
N PRO A 228 10.71 14.70 8.27
CA PRO A 228 11.06 13.33 7.96
C PRO A 228 10.64 12.99 6.53
N PRO A 229 11.46 12.23 5.78
CA PRO A 229 11.16 11.91 4.40
C PRO A 229 9.83 11.15 4.26
N ALA A 230 8.95 11.60 3.35
CA ALA A 230 7.63 11.01 3.15
C ALA A 230 7.70 9.51 2.84
N ALA A 231 8.69 9.08 2.06
CA ALA A 231 8.91 7.66 1.75
C ALA A 231 9.25 6.84 3.01
N GLU A 232 10.09 7.36 3.90
CA GLU A 232 10.47 6.67 5.14
C GLU A 232 9.31 6.61 6.13
N VAL A 233 8.52 7.68 6.23
CA VAL A 233 7.28 7.67 7.04
C VAL A 233 6.30 6.63 6.51
N THR A 234 6.13 6.53 5.20
CA THR A 234 5.25 5.52 4.58
C THR A 234 5.72 4.09 4.88
N ASP A 235 7.03 3.83 4.77
CA ASP A 235 7.63 2.55 5.16
C ASP A 235 7.41 2.26 6.65
N ALA A 236 7.64 3.25 7.52
CA ALA A 236 7.50 3.12 8.96
C ALA A 236 6.06 2.82 9.39
N LEU A 237 5.06 3.49 8.78
CA LEU A 237 3.64 3.22 9.02
C LEU A 237 3.25 1.79 8.67
N ALA A 238 3.86 1.21 7.64
CA ALA A 238 3.66 -0.18 7.26
C ALA A 238 4.56 -1.17 8.03
N GLY A 239 5.18 -0.74 9.14
CA GLY A 239 5.98 -1.58 10.02
C GLY A 239 7.40 -1.90 9.50
N ARG A 240 7.89 -1.24 8.43
CA ARG A 240 9.25 -1.48 7.92
C ARG A 240 10.28 -0.78 8.81
N PRO A 241 11.40 -1.46 9.15
CA PRO A 241 12.43 -0.84 10.00
C PRO A 241 13.15 0.34 9.26
N PRO A 242 13.57 1.38 9.99
CA PRO A 242 13.49 1.55 11.44
C PRO A 242 12.26 2.36 11.89
N ALA A 243 11.07 1.75 11.86
CA ALA A 243 9.79 2.42 12.07
C ALA A 243 9.76 3.33 13.33
N ALA A 244 10.24 2.84 14.45
CA ALA A 244 10.21 3.61 15.70
C ALA A 244 11.05 4.89 15.65
N ALA A 245 12.21 4.87 14.96
CA ALA A 245 13.05 6.05 14.80
C ALA A 245 12.37 7.09 13.92
N VAL A 246 11.88 6.69 12.75
CA VAL A 246 11.24 7.61 11.79
C VAL A 246 9.96 8.21 12.36
N LEU A 247 9.09 7.40 12.96
CA LEU A 247 7.87 7.88 13.60
C LEU A 247 8.17 8.76 14.83
N GLY A 248 9.36 8.59 15.45
CA GLY A 248 9.86 9.42 16.53
C GLY A 248 9.95 10.91 16.18
N ASP A 249 10.20 11.23 14.92
CA ASP A 249 10.32 12.59 14.40
C ASP A 249 8.97 13.28 14.14
N LEU A 250 7.86 12.53 14.20
CA LEU A 250 6.53 13.11 14.08
C LEU A 250 6.09 13.81 15.38
N PRO A 251 5.16 14.79 15.30
CA PRO A 251 4.53 15.38 16.48
C PRO A 251 3.99 14.30 17.43
N ALA A 252 4.17 14.48 18.74
CA ALA A 252 3.89 13.44 19.73
C ALA A 252 2.47 12.86 19.64
N ARG A 253 1.45 13.71 19.39
CA ARG A 253 0.06 13.28 19.24
C ARG A 253 -0.13 12.41 17.97
N ALA A 254 0.41 12.86 16.83
CA ALA A 254 0.35 12.09 15.60
C ALA A 254 1.07 10.76 15.75
N ARG A 255 2.27 10.77 16.33
CA ARG A 255 3.03 9.54 16.60
C ARG A 255 2.23 8.56 17.44
N ALA A 256 1.63 9.00 18.56
CA ALA A 256 0.86 8.14 19.44
C ALA A 256 -0.31 7.46 18.70
N ALA A 257 -1.00 8.16 17.82
CA ALA A 257 -2.10 7.61 17.03
C ALA A 257 -1.59 6.72 15.88
N LEU A 258 -0.63 7.17 15.10
CA LEU A 258 -0.23 6.50 13.87
C LEU A 258 0.63 5.24 14.09
N VAL A 259 1.27 5.10 15.27
CA VAL A 259 2.09 3.94 15.61
C VAL A 259 1.29 2.63 15.68
N HIS A 260 -0.03 2.69 15.89
CA HIS A 260 -0.87 1.49 15.96
C HIS A 260 -0.78 0.63 14.69
N MET A 261 -0.75 1.23 13.52
CA MET A 261 -0.62 0.48 12.27
C MET A 261 0.75 -0.20 12.18
N ALA A 262 1.83 0.50 12.51
CA ALA A 262 3.17 -0.08 12.53
C ALA A 262 3.26 -1.24 13.53
N ASN A 263 2.72 -1.07 14.73
CA ASN A 263 2.69 -2.10 15.76
C ASN A 263 1.87 -3.31 15.31
N PHE A 264 0.73 -3.09 14.66
CA PHE A 264 -0.11 -4.17 14.13
C PHE A 264 0.70 -5.07 13.18
N PHE A 265 1.43 -4.51 12.22
CA PHE A 265 2.24 -5.29 11.29
C PHE A 265 3.46 -5.97 11.97
N ASN A 266 3.95 -5.43 13.06
CA ASN A 266 5.10 -5.97 13.80
C ASN A 266 4.69 -6.94 14.93
N THR A 267 3.41 -7.07 15.24
CA THR A 267 2.94 -8.03 16.25
C THR A 267 2.96 -9.44 15.67
N PRO A 268 3.67 -10.39 16.29
CA PRO A 268 3.66 -11.78 15.87
C PRO A 268 2.23 -12.33 15.84
N VAL A 269 1.92 -13.13 14.85
CA VAL A 269 0.65 -13.87 14.80
C VAL A 269 0.85 -15.15 15.60
N GLU A 270 0.01 -15.35 16.62
CA GLU A 270 0.00 -16.62 17.35
C GLU A 270 -0.46 -17.74 16.41
N PRO A 271 0.24 -18.88 16.38
CA PRO A 271 -0.24 -20.02 15.62
C PRO A 271 -1.61 -20.45 16.17
N PRO A 272 -2.51 -20.93 15.30
CA PRO A 272 -3.78 -21.47 15.79
C PRO A 272 -3.50 -22.59 16.82
N PRO A 273 -4.33 -22.73 17.84
CA PRO A 273 -4.19 -23.82 18.80
C PRO A 273 -4.20 -25.14 18.02
N PRO A 274 -3.44 -26.17 18.45
CA PRO A 274 -3.45 -27.47 17.80
C PRO A 274 -4.90 -27.99 17.77
N GLU A 275 -5.29 -28.49 16.60
CA GLU A 275 -6.61 -29.13 16.46
C GLU A 275 -6.75 -30.25 17.51
N PRO A 276 -7.91 -30.38 18.16
CA PRO A 276 -8.13 -31.35 19.22
C PRO A 276 -8.07 -32.81 18.74
#